data_abf853210391d0bbe2b09e39f8b0f829
#
_entry.id   abf853210391d0bbe2b09e39f8b0f829
#
_cell.length_a   1.000
_cell.length_b   1.000
_cell.length_c   1.000
_cell.angle_alpha   90.00
_cell.angle_beta   90.00
_cell.angle_gamma   90.00
#
_symmetry.space_group_name_H-M   'P 1'
#
loop_
_entity.id
_entity.type
_entity.pdbx_description
1 polymer ?
#
loop_
_entity_poly.entity_id
_entity_poly.type
_entity_poly.pdbx_seq_one_letter_code
_entity_poly.pdbx_strand_id
1 'polypeptide(L)'
;MILDKPHLSIFQTFKTKKDQLTGEALRQRSIISLLATEKNSATRTRTAMSQSIGKKNGIVWKNIYSGIFRDLDEILIPLGIVKEAGRLPLLRGPRVLQEKGIPFYELTIEGLLVALSIGELNDKGQVLGEFLSKAEIKEKSFRDVIHVLAKISPKFLYLIFEIYVKAYCDGQLNNLLPFDVQNLKNFSVNYLEIQGELLNGFMSLSKRDRNNVMTFFS
;
A
#
# COMPACT_ATOMS: atom_id res chain seq x y z
N MET A 1 14.96 23.81 -15.44
CA MET A 1 13.85 22.83 -15.36
C MET A 1 13.79 22.35 -13.92
N ILE A 2 12.83 22.81 -13.15
CA ILE A 2 12.59 22.29 -11.80
C ILE A 2 12.03 20.90 -12.04
N LEU A 3 12.82 19.86 -11.76
CA LEU A 3 12.30 18.49 -11.75
C LEU A 3 11.25 18.45 -10.62
N ASP A 4 9.98 18.28 -10.99
CA ASP A 4 8.93 18.04 -10.01
C ASP A 4 9.36 16.89 -9.11
N LYS A 5 9.24 17.11 -7.79
CA LYS A 5 9.58 16.05 -6.84
C LYS A 5 8.71 14.83 -7.14
N PRO A 6 9.28 13.61 -7.08
CA PRO A 6 8.49 12.40 -7.27
C PRO A 6 7.30 12.39 -6.31
N HIS A 7 6.13 12.08 -6.82
CA HIS A 7 4.88 12.14 -6.08
C HIS A 7 4.12 10.81 -6.21
N LEU A 8 3.68 10.26 -5.08
CA LEU A 8 2.90 9.03 -5.05
C LEU A 8 1.44 9.32 -5.38
N SER A 9 0.96 8.82 -6.51
CA SER A 9 -0.35 9.19 -7.08
C SER A 9 -1.46 8.14 -6.82
N ILE A 10 -1.25 7.16 -5.94
CA ILE A 10 -2.15 6.00 -5.76
C ILE A 10 -3.61 6.34 -5.42
N PHE A 11 -3.89 7.52 -4.89
CA PHE A 11 -5.26 7.99 -4.60
C PHE A 11 -5.77 9.05 -5.58
N GLN A 12 -4.97 9.37 -6.61
CA GLN A 12 -5.32 10.42 -7.54
C GLN A 12 -6.49 10.00 -8.45
N THR A 13 -7.52 10.83 -8.49
CA THR A 13 -8.70 10.66 -9.35
C THR A 13 -8.75 11.71 -10.46
N PHE A 14 -9.54 11.44 -11.48
CA PHE A 14 -9.81 12.46 -12.51
C PHE A 14 -10.57 13.64 -11.93
N LYS A 15 -10.23 14.86 -12.34
CA LYS A 15 -10.94 16.09 -11.90
C LYS A 15 -12.43 16.06 -12.23
N THR A 16 -12.80 15.49 -13.39
CA THR A 16 -14.19 15.41 -13.87
C THR A 16 -14.92 14.14 -13.45
N LYS A 17 -14.19 13.12 -12.98
CA LYS A 17 -14.73 11.83 -12.55
C LYS A 17 -14.06 11.44 -11.23
N LYS A 18 -14.53 12.06 -10.13
CA LYS A 18 -13.91 11.93 -8.80
C LYS A 18 -13.88 10.50 -8.24
N ASP A 19 -14.75 9.62 -8.73
CA ASP A 19 -14.78 8.22 -8.32
C ASP A 19 -13.87 7.30 -9.15
N GLN A 20 -13.19 7.84 -10.16
CA GLN A 20 -12.30 7.06 -11.02
C GLN A 20 -10.85 7.47 -10.84
N LEU A 21 -10.03 6.48 -10.50
CA LEU A 21 -8.58 6.65 -10.39
C LEU A 21 -7.96 6.97 -11.76
N THR A 22 -6.94 7.81 -11.75
CA THR A 22 -6.15 8.09 -12.96
C THR A 22 -5.40 6.84 -13.43
N GLY A 23 -5.02 6.80 -14.71
CA GLY A 23 -4.24 5.69 -15.25
C GLY A 23 -2.89 5.49 -14.53
N GLU A 24 -2.29 6.57 -14.02
CA GLU A 24 -1.08 6.52 -13.21
C GLU A 24 -1.35 5.89 -11.84
N ALA A 25 -2.41 6.34 -11.15
CA ALA A 25 -2.81 5.74 -9.89
C ALA A 25 -3.07 4.23 -10.01
N LEU A 26 -3.78 3.82 -11.05
CA LEU A 26 -4.07 2.40 -11.34
C LEU A 26 -2.79 1.59 -11.60
N ARG A 27 -1.81 2.14 -12.35
CA ARG A 27 -0.54 1.46 -12.60
C ARG A 27 0.28 1.32 -11.32
N GLN A 28 0.44 2.41 -10.56
CA GLN A 28 1.18 2.38 -9.29
C GLN A 28 0.56 1.38 -8.30
N ARG A 29 -0.77 1.40 -8.12
CA ARG A 29 -1.49 0.38 -7.32
C ARG A 29 -1.24 -1.04 -7.82
N SER A 30 -1.27 -1.25 -9.13
CA SER A 30 -1.05 -2.58 -9.72
C SER A 30 0.37 -3.09 -9.48
N ILE A 31 1.39 -2.23 -9.60
CA ILE A 31 2.78 -2.56 -9.31
C ILE A 31 2.93 -2.94 -7.82
N ILE A 32 2.43 -2.09 -6.92
CA ILE A 32 2.52 -2.28 -5.48
C ILE A 32 1.79 -3.57 -5.05
N SER A 33 0.56 -3.79 -5.55
CA SER A 33 -0.21 -4.99 -5.24
C SER A 33 0.46 -6.26 -5.75
N LEU A 34 1.05 -6.24 -6.95
CA LEU A 34 1.80 -7.36 -7.48
C LEU A 34 3.02 -7.67 -6.61
N LEU A 35 3.82 -6.65 -6.28
CA LEU A 35 5.02 -6.83 -5.46
C LEU A 35 4.70 -7.27 -4.02
N ALA A 36 3.51 -6.93 -3.49
CA ALA A 36 3.05 -7.36 -2.18
C ALA A 36 2.67 -8.84 -2.13
N THR A 37 2.15 -9.38 -3.24
CA THR A 37 1.60 -10.75 -3.31
C THR A 37 2.55 -11.75 -3.95
N GLU A 38 3.31 -11.33 -4.96
CA GLU A 38 4.23 -12.20 -5.68
C GLU A 38 5.51 -12.45 -4.89
N LYS A 39 5.89 -13.72 -4.75
CA LYS A 39 7.13 -14.13 -4.06
C LYS A 39 8.22 -14.58 -5.02
N ASN A 40 7.86 -14.96 -6.25
CA ASN A 40 8.81 -15.41 -7.25
C ASN A 40 9.56 -14.21 -7.87
N SER A 41 10.89 -14.20 -7.78
CA SER A 41 11.73 -13.15 -8.36
C SER A 41 11.56 -12.98 -9.87
N ALA A 42 11.28 -14.06 -10.61
CA ALA A 42 11.09 -14.00 -12.06
C ALA A 42 9.81 -13.20 -12.45
N THR A 43 8.77 -13.21 -11.62
CA THR A 43 7.54 -12.45 -11.86
C THR A 43 7.65 -10.98 -11.47
N ARG A 44 8.68 -10.61 -10.69
CA ARG A 44 8.94 -9.27 -10.19
C ARG A 44 9.93 -8.44 -11.03
N THR A 45 10.21 -8.87 -12.25
CA THR A 45 10.96 -8.06 -13.23
C THR A 45 10.03 -7.09 -13.97
N ARG A 46 10.56 -5.99 -14.51
CA ARG A 46 9.76 -5.00 -15.26
C ARG A 46 8.92 -5.60 -16.36
N THR A 47 9.49 -6.48 -17.16
CA THR A 47 8.79 -7.15 -18.26
C THR A 47 7.69 -8.05 -17.74
N ALA A 48 7.97 -8.90 -16.75
CA ALA A 48 6.98 -9.81 -16.17
C ALA A 48 5.84 -9.05 -15.49
N MET A 49 6.13 -7.97 -14.77
CA MET A 49 5.10 -7.10 -14.19
C MET A 49 4.21 -6.49 -15.28
N SER A 50 4.82 -5.97 -16.37
CA SER A 50 4.05 -5.39 -17.49
C SER A 50 3.15 -6.40 -18.15
N GLN A 51 3.61 -7.63 -18.33
CA GLN A 51 2.80 -8.73 -18.89
C GLN A 51 1.65 -9.12 -17.97
N SER A 52 1.92 -9.28 -16.66
CA SER A 52 0.91 -9.64 -15.67
C SER A 52 -0.17 -8.57 -15.53
N ILE A 53 0.23 -7.31 -15.37
CA ILE A 53 -0.68 -6.17 -15.22
C ILE A 53 -1.47 -5.95 -16.52
N GLY A 54 -0.82 -6.05 -17.68
CA GLY A 54 -1.48 -5.95 -18.98
C GLY A 54 -2.56 -7.02 -19.17
N LYS A 55 -2.22 -8.27 -18.89
CA LYS A 55 -3.16 -9.40 -18.97
C LYS A 55 -4.37 -9.20 -18.04
N LYS A 56 -4.15 -8.80 -16.79
CA LYS A 56 -5.20 -8.55 -15.81
C LYS A 56 -6.18 -7.46 -16.25
N ASN A 57 -5.66 -6.42 -16.91
CA ASN A 57 -6.44 -5.25 -17.32
C ASN A 57 -6.92 -5.32 -18.80
N GLY A 58 -6.69 -6.43 -19.51
CA GLY A 58 -7.06 -6.58 -20.92
C GLY A 58 -6.27 -5.65 -21.87
N ILE A 59 -5.08 -5.19 -21.44
CA ILE A 59 -4.24 -4.25 -22.21
C ILE A 59 -3.03 -5.01 -22.76
N VAL A 60 -2.64 -4.69 -24.01
CA VAL A 60 -1.40 -5.20 -24.58
C VAL A 60 -0.22 -4.68 -23.74
N TRP A 61 0.55 -5.58 -23.14
CA TRP A 61 1.61 -5.24 -22.18
C TRP A 61 2.63 -4.22 -22.69
N LYS A 62 2.92 -4.21 -23.99
CA LYS A 62 3.82 -3.22 -24.61
C LYS A 62 3.31 -1.78 -24.47
N ASN A 63 1.99 -1.58 -24.42
CA ASN A 63 1.39 -0.24 -24.31
C ASN A 63 1.53 0.34 -22.90
N ILE A 64 1.70 -0.50 -21.88
CA ILE A 64 1.88 -0.04 -20.50
C ILE A 64 3.33 -0.13 -20.01
N TYR A 65 4.21 -0.78 -20.77
CA TYR A 65 5.59 -1.04 -20.37
C TYR A 65 6.37 0.25 -20.02
N SER A 66 6.28 1.26 -20.88
CA SER A 66 6.95 2.55 -20.66
C SER A 66 6.40 3.26 -19.41
N GLY A 67 5.09 3.18 -19.17
CA GLY A 67 4.46 3.71 -17.96
C GLY A 67 4.95 3.02 -16.70
N ILE A 68 5.02 1.68 -16.70
CA ILE A 68 5.54 0.91 -15.57
C ILE A 68 7.03 1.21 -15.32
N PHE A 69 7.82 1.33 -16.38
CA PHE A 69 9.22 1.71 -16.29
C PHE A 69 9.37 3.08 -15.61
N ARG A 70 8.62 4.09 -16.08
CA ARG A 70 8.62 5.43 -15.52
C ARG A 70 8.16 5.42 -14.05
N ASP A 71 7.05 4.75 -13.73
CA ASP A 71 6.50 4.72 -12.38
C ASP A 71 7.48 4.05 -11.40
N LEU A 72 8.24 3.03 -11.84
CA LEU A 72 9.29 2.41 -11.03
C LEU A 72 10.50 3.33 -10.84
N ASP A 73 11.09 3.82 -11.93
CA ASP A 73 12.40 4.48 -11.89
C ASP A 73 12.32 5.95 -11.46
N GLU A 74 11.23 6.64 -11.80
CA GLU A 74 11.09 8.07 -11.53
C GLU A 74 10.25 8.37 -10.28
N ILE A 75 9.47 7.39 -9.81
CA ILE A 75 8.53 7.61 -8.69
C ILE A 75 8.76 6.61 -7.55
N LEU A 76 8.48 5.32 -7.74
CA LEU A 76 8.42 4.38 -6.63
C LEU A 76 9.78 4.07 -6.00
N ILE A 77 10.84 3.98 -6.80
CA ILE A 77 12.21 3.78 -6.29
C ILE A 77 12.73 5.06 -5.61
N PRO A 78 12.66 6.26 -6.23
CA PRO A 78 13.08 7.50 -5.58
C PRO A 78 12.32 7.84 -4.31
N LEU A 79 11.04 7.46 -4.20
CA LEU A 79 10.25 7.61 -2.97
C LEU A 79 10.56 6.55 -1.90
N GLY A 80 11.42 5.59 -2.20
CA GLY A 80 11.75 4.50 -1.28
C GLY A 80 10.60 3.50 -1.06
N ILE A 81 9.58 3.46 -1.93
CA ILE A 81 8.46 2.51 -1.85
C ILE A 81 8.86 1.13 -2.39
N VAL A 82 9.68 1.11 -3.43
CA VAL A 82 10.22 -0.07 -4.10
C VAL A 82 11.72 0.00 -4.13
N LYS A 83 12.38 -1.15 -4.03
CA LYS A 83 13.83 -1.27 -4.23
C LYS A 83 14.17 -2.44 -5.15
N GLU A 84 15.35 -2.39 -5.76
CA GLU A 84 15.94 -3.54 -6.42
C GLU A 84 16.31 -4.57 -5.35
N ALA A 85 15.79 -5.79 -5.49
CA ALA A 85 16.01 -6.88 -4.53
C ALA A 85 17.15 -7.79 -4.95
N GLY A 86 17.56 -7.72 -6.22
CA GLY A 86 18.65 -8.51 -6.79
C GLY A 86 18.52 -8.64 -8.30
N ARG A 87 19.30 -9.53 -8.88
CA ARG A 87 19.37 -9.73 -10.34
C ARG A 87 19.27 -11.20 -10.70
N LEU A 88 18.51 -11.49 -11.73
CA LEU A 88 18.37 -12.82 -12.31
C LEU A 88 19.40 -13.00 -13.44
N PRO A 89 20.02 -14.17 -13.57
CA PRO A 89 20.94 -14.45 -14.68
C PRO A 89 20.18 -14.43 -16.01
N LEU A 90 20.81 -13.88 -17.04
CA LEU A 90 20.32 -13.93 -18.42
C LEU A 90 21.33 -14.69 -19.28
N LEU A 91 20.92 -15.87 -19.75
CA LEU A 91 21.79 -16.73 -20.56
C LEU A 91 21.82 -16.33 -22.05
N ARG A 92 20.81 -15.59 -22.52
CA ARG A 92 20.67 -15.15 -23.92
C ARG A 92 20.14 -13.72 -23.96
N GLY A 93 20.55 -12.93 -24.95
CA GLY A 93 20.12 -11.55 -25.15
C GLY A 93 21.28 -10.55 -25.19
N PRO A 94 21.04 -9.25 -24.97
CA PRO A 94 22.09 -8.24 -25.00
C PRO A 94 23.20 -8.52 -23.99
N ARG A 95 24.46 -8.39 -24.41
CA ARG A 95 25.66 -8.71 -23.60
C ARG A 95 25.66 -8.00 -22.24
N VAL A 96 25.28 -6.74 -22.21
CA VAL A 96 25.17 -5.96 -20.95
C VAL A 96 24.21 -6.58 -19.93
N LEU A 97 23.09 -7.16 -20.38
CA LEU A 97 22.15 -7.86 -19.51
C LEU A 97 22.63 -9.25 -19.12
N GLN A 98 23.46 -9.91 -19.97
CA GLN A 98 24.10 -11.18 -19.60
C GLN A 98 25.13 -10.97 -18.50
N GLU A 99 25.90 -9.87 -18.54
CA GLU A 99 26.90 -9.52 -17.53
C GLU A 99 26.29 -9.02 -16.24
N LYS A 100 25.26 -8.12 -16.32
CA LYS A 100 24.66 -7.47 -15.16
C LYS A 100 23.44 -8.20 -14.59
N GLY A 101 22.80 -9.08 -15.36
CA GLY A 101 21.55 -9.73 -15.02
C GLY A 101 20.33 -8.80 -15.16
N ILE A 102 19.13 -9.39 -15.00
CA ILE A 102 17.85 -8.68 -15.07
C ILE A 102 17.44 -8.30 -13.65
N PRO A 103 17.23 -7.00 -13.34
CA PRO A 103 16.81 -6.59 -12.01
C PRO A 103 15.39 -7.08 -11.71
N PHE A 104 15.18 -7.52 -10.47
CA PHE A 104 13.85 -7.76 -9.90
C PHE A 104 13.67 -6.93 -8.63
N TYR A 105 12.42 -6.65 -8.30
CA TYR A 105 12.06 -5.62 -7.33
C TYR A 105 11.27 -6.19 -6.15
N GLU A 106 11.30 -5.49 -5.04
CA GLU A 106 10.47 -5.78 -3.86
C GLU A 106 10.00 -4.49 -3.19
N LEU A 107 8.98 -4.60 -2.35
CA LEU A 107 8.55 -3.49 -1.51
C LEU A 107 9.54 -3.29 -0.36
N THR A 108 9.78 -2.03 -0.03
CA THR A 108 10.41 -1.63 1.23
C THR A 108 9.41 -1.73 2.39
N ILE A 109 9.81 -1.33 3.58
CA ILE A 109 8.87 -1.24 4.72
C ILE A 109 7.81 -0.16 4.46
N GLU A 110 8.21 0.98 3.89
CA GLU A 110 7.31 2.03 3.42
C GLU A 110 6.33 1.49 2.36
N GLY A 111 6.86 0.71 1.42
CA GLY A 111 6.06 0.04 0.39
C GLY A 111 5.03 -0.94 0.96
N LEU A 112 5.35 -1.68 2.01
CA LEU A 112 4.39 -2.54 2.70
C LEU A 112 3.26 -1.73 3.36
N LEU A 113 3.59 -0.59 4.00
CA LEU A 113 2.59 0.32 4.56
C LEU A 113 1.66 0.88 3.47
N VAL A 114 2.24 1.30 2.34
CA VAL A 114 1.47 1.75 1.18
C VAL A 114 0.58 0.63 0.63
N ALA A 115 1.08 -0.60 0.53
CA ALA A 115 0.28 -1.75 0.10
C ALA A 115 -0.92 -2.01 1.01
N LEU A 116 -0.76 -1.87 2.34
CA LEU A 116 -1.85 -2.02 3.31
C LEU A 116 -2.94 -0.94 3.16
N SER A 117 -2.61 0.22 2.63
CA SER A 117 -3.55 1.32 2.36
C SER A 117 -4.38 1.12 1.09
N ILE A 118 -4.01 0.19 0.21
CA ILE A 118 -4.73 -0.09 -1.03
C ILE A 118 -5.91 -1.02 -0.75
N GLY A 119 -7.14 -0.60 -1.08
CA GLY A 119 -8.37 -1.35 -0.80
C GLY A 119 -8.42 -2.75 -1.42
N GLU A 120 -7.89 -2.89 -2.62
CA GLU A 120 -8.02 -4.06 -3.51
C GLU A 120 -6.93 -5.14 -3.29
N LEU A 121 -6.11 -5.01 -2.26
CA LEU A 121 -5.03 -5.96 -2.00
C LEU A 121 -5.61 -7.28 -1.44
N ASN A 122 -5.31 -8.38 -2.12
CA ASN A 122 -5.55 -9.71 -1.60
C ASN A 122 -4.55 -10.04 -0.47
N ASP A 123 -4.99 -10.80 0.52
CA ASP A 123 -4.14 -11.29 1.62
C ASP A 123 -3.42 -10.20 2.44
N LYS A 124 -4.15 -9.13 2.77
CA LYS A 124 -3.64 -8.05 3.64
C LYS A 124 -3.08 -8.54 4.97
N GLY A 125 -3.57 -9.67 5.49
CA GLY A 125 -3.09 -10.23 6.74
C GLY A 125 -1.61 -10.63 6.68
N GLN A 126 -1.17 -11.26 5.58
CA GLN A 126 0.22 -11.63 5.37
C GLN A 126 1.11 -10.38 5.24
N VAL A 127 0.67 -9.39 4.45
CA VAL A 127 1.40 -8.11 4.27
C VAL A 127 1.52 -7.36 5.60
N LEU A 128 0.47 -7.36 6.41
CA LEU A 128 0.49 -6.76 7.75
C LEU A 128 1.49 -7.48 8.67
N GLY A 129 1.50 -8.81 8.67
CA GLY A 129 2.48 -9.60 9.42
C GLY A 129 3.91 -9.27 9.01
N GLU A 130 4.18 -9.16 7.72
CA GLU A 130 5.50 -8.77 7.19
C GLU A 130 5.87 -7.34 7.57
N PHE A 131 4.95 -6.38 7.45
CA PHE A 131 5.15 -5.00 7.89
C PHE A 131 5.51 -4.94 9.38
N LEU A 132 4.70 -5.55 10.25
CA LEU A 132 4.91 -5.53 11.70
C LEU A 132 6.19 -6.24 12.13
N SER A 133 6.69 -7.21 11.36
CA SER A 133 7.95 -7.89 11.65
C SER A 133 9.19 -7.03 11.34
N LYS A 134 9.07 -6.11 10.37
CA LYS A 134 10.18 -5.30 9.86
C LYS A 134 10.13 -3.84 10.34
N ALA A 135 8.93 -3.31 10.61
CA ALA A 135 8.75 -1.91 10.99
C ALA A 135 9.24 -1.65 12.42
N GLU A 136 10.08 -0.64 12.56
CA GLU A 136 10.44 -0.08 13.86
C GLU A 136 9.29 0.81 14.36
N ILE A 137 8.40 0.22 15.16
CA ILE A 137 7.36 0.95 15.87
C ILE A 137 7.88 1.26 17.26
N LYS A 138 8.18 2.53 17.52
CA LYS A 138 8.78 2.99 18.79
C LYS A 138 7.90 2.69 20.00
N GLU A 139 6.59 2.77 19.84
CA GLU A 139 5.62 2.53 20.91
C GLU A 139 5.17 1.06 20.89
N LYS A 140 5.71 0.26 21.81
CA LYS A 140 5.33 -1.17 21.95
C LYS A 140 3.82 -1.34 22.15
N SER A 141 3.21 -0.50 22.98
CA SER A 141 1.75 -0.49 23.23
C SER A 141 0.94 -0.32 21.95
N PHE A 142 1.41 0.51 21.01
CA PHE A 142 0.72 0.71 19.74
C PHE A 142 0.82 -0.51 18.81
N ARG A 143 1.95 -1.20 18.82
CA ARG A 143 2.10 -2.48 18.09
C ARG A 143 1.08 -3.51 18.56
N ASP A 144 0.89 -3.62 19.89
CA ASP A 144 -0.09 -4.54 20.47
C ASP A 144 -1.52 -4.13 20.07
N VAL A 145 -1.83 -2.83 20.05
CA VAL A 145 -3.13 -2.32 19.58
C VAL A 145 -3.36 -2.69 18.11
N ILE A 146 -2.37 -2.53 17.23
CA ILE A 146 -2.51 -2.94 15.82
C ILE A 146 -2.83 -4.44 15.70
N HIS A 147 -2.14 -5.29 16.46
CA HIS A 147 -2.41 -6.73 16.47
C HIS A 147 -3.84 -7.06 16.91
N VAL A 148 -4.34 -6.37 17.93
CA VAL A 148 -5.73 -6.54 18.39
C VAL A 148 -6.72 -6.04 17.34
N LEU A 149 -6.52 -4.83 16.80
CA LEU A 149 -7.39 -4.27 15.77
C LEU A 149 -7.42 -5.13 14.51
N ALA A 150 -6.30 -5.73 14.12
CA ALA A 150 -6.26 -6.65 12.97
C ALA A 150 -7.17 -7.87 13.15
N LYS A 151 -7.41 -8.30 14.40
CA LYS A 151 -8.29 -9.43 14.71
C LYS A 151 -9.76 -9.04 14.82
N ILE A 152 -10.05 -7.90 15.46
CA ILE A 152 -11.43 -7.50 15.78
C ILE A 152 -12.07 -6.62 14.71
N SER A 153 -11.29 -5.77 14.04
CA SER A 153 -11.78 -4.84 13.04
C SER A 153 -10.72 -4.54 11.97
N PRO A 154 -10.35 -5.51 11.13
CA PRO A 154 -9.29 -5.33 10.13
C PRO A 154 -9.61 -4.22 9.13
N LYS A 155 -10.88 -4.04 8.75
CA LYS A 155 -11.30 -2.96 7.84
C LYS A 155 -11.03 -1.58 8.42
N PHE A 156 -11.28 -1.40 9.72
CA PHE A 156 -10.99 -0.13 10.40
C PHE A 156 -9.48 0.15 10.46
N LEU A 157 -8.68 -0.87 10.78
CA LEU A 157 -7.23 -0.74 10.78
C LEU A 157 -6.69 -0.31 9.40
N TYR A 158 -7.16 -0.93 8.33
CA TYR A 158 -6.72 -0.59 6.96
C TYR A 158 -7.20 0.81 6.54
N LEU A 159 -8.38 1.24 6.99
CA LEU A 159 -8.86 2.61 6.79
C LEU A 159 -7.92 3.64 7.44
N ILE A 160 -7.46 3.37 8.67
CA ILE A 160 -6.50 4.25 9.35
C ILE A 160 -5.17 4.33 8.58
N PHE A 161 -4.66 3.21 8.06
CA PHE A 161 -3.46 3.22 7.22
C PHE A 161 -3.69 3.98 5.90
N GLU A 162 -4.86 3.83 5.29
CA GLU A 162 -5.24 4.58 4.10
C GLU A 162 -5.21 6.09 4.35
N ILE A 163 -5.82 6.55 5.45
CA ILE A 163 -5.82 7.96 5.84
C ILE A 163 -4.40 8.48 6.03
N TYR A 164 -3.54 7.71 6.70
CA TYR A 164 -2.15 8.09 6.95
C TYR A 164 -1.34 8.20 5.65
N VAL A 165 -1.44 7.21 4.77
CA VAL A 165 -0.75 7.22 3.47
C VAL A 165 -1.32 8.31 2.55
N LYS A 166 -2.63 8.58 2.62
CA LYS A 166 -3.25 9.68 1.87
C LYS A 166 -2.71 11.03 2.32
N ALA A 167 -2.55 11.25 3.63
CA ALA A 167 -1.93 12.47 4.15
C ALA A 167 -0.49 12.65 3.64
N TYR A 168 0.27 11.57 3.47
CA TYR A 168 1.57 11.61 2.80
C TYR A 168 1.46 11.98 1.32
N CYS A 169 0.55 11.35 0.57
CA CYS A 169 0.29 11.70 -0.83
C CYS A 169 -0.16 13.16 -1.00
N ASP A 170 -0.88 13.72 -0.03
CA ASP A 170 -1.35 15.11 -0.05
C ASP A 170 -0.28 16.12 0.45
N GLY A 171 0.94 15.65 0.76
CA GLY A 171 2.07 16.48 1.20
C GLY A 171 1.98 16.97 2.66
N GLN A 172 1.07 16.40 3.46
CA GLN A 172 0.90 16.72 4.88
C GLN A 172 1.93 15.99 5.76
N LEU A 173 2.57 14.95 5.21
CA LEU A 173 3.69 14.23 5.82
C LEU A 173 4.89 14.25 4.88
N ASN A 174 6.08 14.47 5.45
CA ASN A 174 7.33 14.43 4.68
C ASN A 174 7.81 12.99 4.43
N ASN A 175 7.58 12.09 5.38
CA ASN A 175 8.02 10.70 5.33
C ASN A 175 6.93 9.77 5.87
N LEU A 176 6.86 8.56 5.33
CA LEU A 176 5.97 7.51 5.85
C LEU A 176 6.52 6.84 7.12
N LEU A 177 7.83 6.76 7.24
CA LEU A 177 8.53 6.17 8.38
C LEU A 177 9.59 7.14 8.94
N PRO A 178 9.92 7.09 10.25
CA PRO A 178 9.34 6.19 11.24
C PRO A 178 7.85 6.49 11.45
N PHE A 179 7.06 5.44 11.71
CA PHE A 179 5.62 5.56 11.88
C PHE A 179 5.29 6.41 13.11
N ASP A 180 4.60 7.52 12.89
CA ASP A 180 4.23 8.46 13.93
C ASP A 180 2.77 8.27 14.35
N VAL A 181 2.60 7.73 15.56
CA VAL A 181 1.28 7.44 16.14
C VAL A 181 0.48 8.71 16.39
N GLN A 182 1.16 9.82 16.75
CA GLN A 182 0.46 11.09 17.00
C GLN A 182 -0.10 11.67 15.70
N ASN A 183 0.68 11.65 14.63
CA ASN A 183 0.20 12.07 13.31
C ASN A 183 -0.95 11.16 12.83
N LEU A 184 -0.84 9.85 13.04
CA LEU A 184 -1.93 8.92 12.72
C LEU A 184 -3.23 9.31 13.45
N LYS A 185 -3.16 9.56 14.76
CA LYS A 185 -4.31 10.00 15.56
C LYS A 185 -4.88 11.32 15.05
N ASN A 186 -4.03 12.29 14.76
CA ASN A 186 -4.45 13.61 14.28
C ASN A 186 -5.20 13.51 12.94
N PHE A 187 -4.69 12.72 11.98
CA PHE A 187 -5.35 12.56 10.68
C PHE A 187 -6.62 11.71 10.76
N SER A 188 -6.72 10.84 11.77
CA SER A 188 -7.86 9.91 11.93
C SER A 188 -8.84 10.34 13.02
N VAL A 189 -8.73 11.56 13.58
CA VAL A 189 -9.44 12.00 14.78
C VAL A 189 -10.94 11.73 14.70
N ASN A 190 -11.62 12.15 13.64
CA ASN A 190 -13.05 11.96 13.47
C ASN A 190 -13.47 10.48 13.50
N TYR A 191 -12.69 9.62 12.87
CA TYR A 191 -12.96 8.17 12.86
C TYR A 191 -12.69 7.53 14.21
N LEU A 192 -11.64 7.97 14.91
CA LEU A 192 -11.32 7.49 16.25
C LEU A 192 -12.37 7.92 17.29
N GLU A 193 -12.87 9.15 17.19
CA GLU A 193 -13.94 9.68 18.06
C GLU A 193 -15.24 8.88 17.86
N ILE A 194 -15.70 8.69 16.63
CA ILE A 194 -16.91 7.91 16.31
C ILE A 194 -16.78 6.47 16.84
N GLN A 195 -15.62 5.82 16.61
CA GLN A 195 -15.41 4.45 17.08
C GLN A 195 -15.30 4.39 18.61
N GLY A 196 -14.66 5.36 19.22
CA GLY A 196 -14.55 5.48 20.67
C GLY A 196 -15.91 5.67 21.34
N GLU A 197 -16.76 6.55 20.80
CA GLU A 197 -18.12 6.76 21.26
C GLU A 197 -18.97 5.48 21.16
N LEU A 198 -18.91 4.82 19.98
CA LEU A 198 -19.62 3.56 19.77
C LEU A 198 -19.19 2.47 20.77
N LEU A 199 -17.88 2.28 20.97
CA LEU A 199 -17.35 1.28 21.89
C LEU A 199 -17.75 1.57 23.34
N ASN A 200 -17.60 2.82 23.79
CA ASN A 200 -17.95 3.23 25.15
C ASN A 200 -19.46 3.10 25.39
N GLY A 201 -20.27 3.53 24.42
CA GLY A 201 -21.71 3.37 24.45
C GLY A 201 -22.13 1.91 24.51
N PHE A 202 -21.57 1.07 23.62
CA PHE A 202 -21.87 -0.36 23.59
C PHE A 202 -21.51 -1.09 24.89
N MET A 203 -20.40 -0.72 25.52
CA MET A 203 -19.99 -1.31 26.81
C MET A 203 -20.96 -0.97 27.95
N SER A 204 -21.62 0.18 27.88
CA SER A 204 -22.58 0.63 28.90
C SER A 204 -23.99 0.02 28.75
N LEU A 205 -24.30 -0.61 27.60
CA LEU A 205 -25.62 -1.18 27.33
C LEU A 205 -25.91 -2.44 28.14
N SER A 206 -27.22 -2.71 28.37
CA SER A 206 -27.69 -4.01 28.85
C SER A 206 -27.39 -5.13 27.86
N LYS A 207 -27.35 -6.39 28.32
CA LYS A 207 -27.14 -7.55 27.44
C LYS A 207 -28.18 -7.62 26.31
N ARG A 208 -29.45 -7.27 26.60
CA ARG A 208 -30.52 -7.27 25.60
C ARG A 208 -30.26 -6.22 24.53
N ASP A 209 -29.89 -5.00 24.92
CA ASP A 209 -29.68 -3.91 23.98
C ASP A 209 -28.42 -4.15 23.13
N ARG A 210 -27.36 -4.73 23.73
CA ARG A 210 -26.18 -5.18 22.95
C ARG A 210 -26.56 -6.17 21.85
N ASN A 211 -27.42 -7.15 22.17
CA ASN A 211 -27.88 -8.12 21.16
C ASN A 211 -28.67 -7.42 20.04
N ASN A 212 -29.53 -6.47 20.36
CA ASN A 212 -30.29 -5.70 19.36
C ASN A 212 -29.36 -4.90 18.45
N VAL A 213 -28.35 -4.23 19.01
CA VAL A 213 -27.33 -3.50 18.24
C VAL A 213 -26.54 -4.46 17.35
N MET A 214 -26.10 -5.60 17.88
CA MET A 214 -25.38 -6.60 17.09
C MET A 214 -26.22 -7.15 15.93
N THR A 215 -27.50 -7.37 16.13
CA THR A 215 -28.42 -7.79 15.06
C THR A 215 -28.57 -6.76 13.96
N PHE A 216 -28.48 -5.45 14.30
CA PHE A 216 -28.49 -4.38 13.30
C PHE A 216 -27.23 -4.36 12.42
N PHE A 217 -26.07 -4.74 12.98
CA PHE A 217 -24.81 -4.77 12.25
C PHE A 217 -24.54 -6.11 11.53
N SER A 218 -25.37 -7.14 11.70
CA SER A 218 -25.26 -8.46 11.04
C SER A 218 -25.94 -8.47 9.69
#